data_3c6b6039b800c048ba97bee373572b52
#
_entry.id   3c6b6039b800c048ba97bee373572b52
#
_cell.length_a   1.000
_cell.length_b   1.000
_cell.length_c   1.000
_cell.angle_alpha   90.00
_cell.angle_beta   90.00
_cell.angle_gamma   90.00
#
_symmetry.space_group_name_H-M   'P 1'
#
loop_
_entity.id
_entity.type
_entity.pdbx_description
1 polymer ?
#
loop_
_entity_poly.entity_id
_entity_poly.type
_entity_poly.pdbx_seq_one_letter_code
_entity_poly.pdbx_strand_id
1 'polypeptide(L)'
;GLFDIFKKENKENKKAIFISNAGGMIITKSLLEGKSKLKWIFRENSTNAADNGWRAIGDTDTQEYINNSKNMTVVDFNTFANIEPAILAIYNLPVGTDLEFHIENGKRYFVDTQSGKVIG
;
A
#
# COMPACT_ATOMS: atom_id res chain seq x y z
N GLY A 1 10.06 -1.44 31.21
CA GLY A 1 9.20 -1.85 32.30
C GLY A 1 7.92 -2.52 31.83
N LEU A 2 7.11 -3.00 32.75
CA LEU A 2 5.84 -3.65 32.47
C LEU A 2 4.90 -2.79 31.62
N PHE A 3 4.96 -1.49 31.79
CA PHE A 3 4.18 -0.53 31.01
C PHE A 3 4.58 -0.50 29.53
N ASP A 4 5.86 -0.68 29.24
CA ASP A 4 6.38 -0.66 27.88
C ASP A 4 5.97 -1.92 27.12
N ILE A 5 5.87 -3.05 27.82
CA ILE A 5 5.39 -4.32 27.26
C ILE A 5 3.91 -4.19 26.88
N PHE A 6 3.08 -3.62 27.75
CA PHE A 6 1.66 -3.38 27.47
C PHE A 6 1.45 -2.40 26.31
N LYS A 7 2.24 -1.33 26.24
CA LYS A 7 2.21 -0.39 25.13
C LYS A 7 2.58 -1.05 23.81
N LYS A 8 3.56 -1.93 23.81
CA LYS A 8 4.01 -2.65 22.63
C LYS A 8 2.95 -3.64 22.14
N GLU A 9 2.35 -4.39 23.04
CA GLU A 9 1.26 -5.31 22.74
C GLU A 9 0.04 -4.57 22.20
N ASN A 10 -0.34 -3.44 22.79
CA ASN A 10 -1.43 -2.62 22.33
C ASN A 10 -1.19 -2.03 20.93
N LYS A 11 0.06 -1.73 20.57
CA LYS A 11 0.41 -1.28 19.24
C LYS A 11 0.27 -2.39 18.21
N GLU A 12 0.66 -3.61 18.55
CA GLU A 12 0.52 -4.77 17.67
C GLU A 12 -0.93 -5.20 17.54
N ASN A 13 -1.69 -5.15 18.63
CA ASN A 13 -3.11 -5.50 18.64
C ASN A 13 -4.00 -4.47 17.94
N LYS A 14 -3.48 -3.27 17.64
CA LYS A 14 -4.22 -2.23 16.91
C LYS A 14 -4.18 -2.39 15.41
N LYS A 15 -3.36 -3.29 14.88
CA LYS A 15 -3.35 -3.59 13.45
C LYS A 15 -4.60 -4.39 13.08
N ALA A 16 -5.47 -3.76 12.34
CA ALA A 16 -6.67 -4.42 11.88
C ALA A 16 -6.36 -5.37 10.72
N ILE A 17 -7.07 -6.50 10.68
CA ILE A 17 -7.10 -7.38 9.52
C ILE A 17 -8.44 -7.11 8.83
N PHE A 18 -8.41 -6.36 7.74
CA PHE A 18 -9.59 -6.00 6.98
C PHE A 18 -10.01 -7.11 6.01
N ILE A 19 -9.02 -7.80 5.45
CA ILE A 19 -9.23 -8.85 4.44
C ILE A 19 -8.45 -10.08 4.88
N SER A 20 -9.13 -11.20 5.10
CA SER A 20 -8.49 -12.48 5.40
C SER A 20 -7.74 -12.98 4.18
N ASN A 21 -6.53 -13.48 4.38
CA ASN A 21 -5.71 -14.04 3.31
C ASN A 21 -5.49 -13.06 2.15
N ALA A 22 -5.32 -11.78 2.48
CA ALA A 22 -5.17 -10.73 1.47
C ALA A 22 -3.90 -10.86 0.62
N GLY A 23 -2.92 -11.59 1.10
CA GLY A 23 -1.64 -11.75 0.42
C GLY A 23 -0.66 -10.62 0.70
N GLY A 24 0.57 -10.83 0.25
CA GLY A 24 1.64 -9.84 0.34
C GLY A 24 1.61 -8.91 -0.85
N MET A 25 2.10 -7.71 -0.63
CA MET A 25 2.30 -6.72 -1.69
C MET A 25 3.69 -6.11 -1.55
N ILE A 26 4.15 -5.45 -2.60
CA ILE A 26 5.45 -4.77 -2.57
C ILE A 26 5.19 -3.27 -2.48
N ILE A 27 5.81 -2.64 -1.50
CA ILE A 27 5.74 -1.18 -1.33
C ILE A 27 7.15 -0.61 -1.17
N THR A 28 7.30 0.67 -1.38
CA THR A 28 8.56 1.34 -1.08
C THR A 28 8.75 1.45 0.43
N LYS A 29 9.99 1.39 0.88
CA LYS A 29 10.31 1.57 2.29
C LYS A 29 9.92 2.95 2.79
N SER A 30 9.96 3.97 1.92
CA SER A 30 9.50 5.32 2.27
C SER A 30 8.04 5.34 2.72
N LEU A 31 7.18 4.55 2.06
CA LEU A 31 5.79 4.41 2.47
C LEU A 31 5.66 3.71 3.82
N LEU A 32 6.40 2.62 4.00
CA LEU A 32 6.36 1.86 5.25
C LEU A 32 6.84 2.70 6.44
N GLU A 33 7.86 3.52 6.22
CA GLU A 33 8.47 4.35 7.24
C GLU A 33 7.75 5.68 7.47
N GLY A 34 6.68 5.94 6.71
CA GLY A 34 5.91 7.18 6.83
C GLY A 34 6.61 8.42 6.27
N LYS A 35 7.63 8.24 5.46
CA LYS A 35 8.40 9.33 4.83
C LYS A 35 7.75 9.87 3.56
N SER A 36 6.87 9.08 2.95
CA SER A 36 6.10 9.47 1.78
C SER A 36 4.65 9.04 1.94
N LYS A 37 3.79 9.56 1.08
CA LYS A 37 2.37 9.18 1.00
C LYS A 37 2.12 8.45 -0.30
N LEU A 38 1.12 7.57 -0.30
CA LEU A 38 0.74 6.85 -1.51
C LEU A 38 0.52 7.82 -2.69
N LYS A 39 1.16 7.53 -3.81
CA LYS A 39 1.00 8.27 -5.06
C LYS A 39 0.54 7.35 -6.18
N TRP A 40 1.13 6.17 -6.28
CA TRP A 40 0.87 5.20 -7.32
C TRP A 40 0.61 3.84 -6.74
N ILE A 41 -0.42 3.16 -7.24
CA ILE A 41 -0.67 1.76 -6.92
C ILE A 41 -1.11 1.04 -8.19
N PHE A 42 -0.51 -0.11 -8.44
CA PHE A 42 -0.82 -0.89 -9.63
C PHE A 42 -0.74 -2.38 -9.33
N ARG A 43 -1.39 -3.18 -10.16
CA ARG A 43 -1.41 -4.62 -9.99
C ARG A 43 -0.79 -5.31 -11.20
N GLU A 44 0.25 -6.09 -10.96
CA GLU A 44 0.92 -6.88 -11.97
C GLU A 44 0.79 -8.37 -11.67
N ASN A 45 1.32 -9.21 -12.52
CA ASN A 45 1.29 -10.65 -12.29
C ASN A 45 2.05 -11.01 -11.01
N SER A 46 1.47 -11.92 -10.24
CA SER A 46 2.09 -12.40 -9.01
C SER A 46 3.39 -13.14 -9.30
N THR A 47 4.40 -12.95 -8.44
CA THR A 47 5.68 -13.65 -8.55
C THR A 47 5.66 -15.00 -7.86
N ASN A 48 4.73 -15.21 -6.93
CA ASN A 48 4.56 -16.47 -6.19
C ASN A 48 3.16 -16.50 -5.56
N ALA A 49 2.82 -17.62 -4.91
CA ALA A 49 1.49 -17.83 -4.35
C ALA A 49 1.11 -16.85 -3.22
N ALA A 50 2.10 -16.32 -2.50
CA ALA A 50 1.87 -15.37 -1.40
C ALA A 50 1.71 -13.93 -1.90
N ASP A 51 2.12 -13.64 -3.12
CA ASP A 51 2.10 -12.32 -3.72
C ASP A 51 0.76 -12.07 -4.40
N ASN A 52 0.07 -10.98 -4.02
CA ASN A 52 -1.19 -10.60 -4.64
C ASN A 52 -1.04 -9.72 -5.89
N GLY A 53 0.19 -9.35 -6.25
CA GLY A 53 0.48 -8.53 -7.43
C GLY A 53 0.40 -7.02 -7.21
N TRP A 54 -0.12 -6.55 -6.09
CA TRP A 54 -0.20 -5.12 -5.82
C TRP A 54 1.16 -4.51 -5.50
N ARG A 55 1.38 -3.32 -6.06
CA ARG A 55 2.62 -2.53 -5.88
C ARG A 55 2.23 -1.10 -5.56
N ALA A 56 2.90 -0.50 -4.57
CA ALA A 56 2.61 0.88 -4.15
C ALA A 56 3.91 1.70 -4.06
N ILE A 57 3.82 2.93 -4.55
CA ILE A 57 4.93 3.86 -4.66
C ILE A 57 4.52 5.17 -4.02
N GLY A 58 5.46 5.82 -3.32
CA GLY A 58 5.22 7.06 -2.62
C GLY A 58 5.42 8.31 -3.48
N ASP A 59 4.84 9.40 -3.03
CA ASP A 59 4.84 10.68 -3.75
C ASP A 59 6.23 11.33 -3.85
N THR A 60 7.13 10.99 -2.94
CA THR A 60 8.50 11.52 -2.96
C THR A 60 9.50 10.56 -3.59
N ASP A 61 9.06 9.37 -3.99
CA ASP A 61 9.96 8.36 -4.55
C ASP A 61 10.36 8.71 -5.97
N THR A 62 11.68 8.83 -6.19
CA THR A 62 12.23 9.07 -7.53
C THR A 62 12.36 7.75 -8.29
N GLN A 63 12.51 7.85 -9.60
CA GLN A 63 12.77 6.66 -10.43
C GLN A 63 14.05 5.95 -10.00
N GLU A 64 15.09 6.70 -9.66
CA GLU A 64 16.34 6.15 -9.13
C GLU A 64 16.11 5.38 -7.82
N TYR A 65 15.33 5.93 -6.92
CA TYR A 65 14.98 5.29 -5.65
C TYR A 65 14.26 3.97 -5.89
N ILE A 66 13.25 3.97 -6.77
CA ILE A 66 12.43 2.79 -7.10
C ILE A 66 13.25 1.71 -7.79
N ASN A 67 14.21 2.09 -8.61
CA ASN A 67 15.06 1.14 -9.34
C ASN A 67 16.00 0.34 -8.44
N ASN A 68 16.20 0.77 -7.21
CA ASN A 68 17.00 0.05 -6.24
C ASN A 68 16.11 -0.87 -5.42
N SER A 69 16.25 -2.18 -5.63
CA SER A 69 15.44 -3.20 -4.94
C SER A 69 15.57 -3.15 -3.41
N LYS A 70 16.66 -2.60 -2.89
CA LYS A 70 16.86 -2.41 -1.44
C LYS A 70 15.86 -1.42 -0.84
N ASN A 71 15.26 -0.57 -1.68
CA ASN A 71 14.26 0.41 -1.26
C ASN A 71 12.83 -0.14 -1.30
N MET A 72 12.67 -1.39 -1.73
CA MET A 72 11.38 -2.07 -1.79
C MET A 72 11.26 -3.09 -0.66
N THR A 73 10.05 -3.34 -0.23
CA THR A 73 9.79 -4.31 0.82
C THR A 73 8.44 -5.01 0.60
N VAL A 74 8.36 -6.25 1.06
CA VAL A 74 7.10 -7.02 1.02
C VAL A 74 6.40 -6.83 2.35
N VAL A 75 5.13 -6.49 2.31
CA VAL A 75 4.27 -6.40 3.49
C VAL A 75 2.95 -7.10 3.20
N ASP A 76 2.26 -7.55 4.24
CA ASP A 76 0.88 -7.99 4.11
C ASP A 76 0.03 -6.81 3.63
N PHE A 77 -0.95 -7.08 2.76
CA PHE A 77 -1.84 -6.04 2.24
C PHE A 77 -2.51 -5.25 3.38
N ASN A 78 -2.90 -5.94 4.44
CA ASN A 78 -3.52 -5.30 5.61
C ASN A 78 -2.56 -4.35 6.32
N THR A 79 -1.26 -4.63 6.31
CA THR A 79 -0.26 -3.73 6.89
C THR A 79 -0.30 -2.37 6.20
N PHE A 80 -0.31 -2.35 4.88
CA PHE A 80 -0.40 -1.09 4.15
C PHE A 80 -1.80 -0.48 4.24
N ALA A 81 -2.86 -1.30 4.30
CA ALA A 81 -4.22 -0.81 4.51
C ALA A 81 -4.40 -0.10 5.86
N ASN A 82 -3.61 -0.48 6.88
CA ASN A 82 -3.58 0.26 8.14
C ASN A 82 -2.91 1.64 7.99
N ILE A 83 -1.99 1.78 7.04
CA ILE A 83 -1.32 3.06 6.74
C ILE A 83 -2.22 3.92 5.86
N GLU A 84 -2.77 3.34 4.78
CA GLU A 84 -3.67 4.03 3.86
C GLU A 84 -4.90 3.17 3.58
N PRO A 85 -5.97 3.34 4.37
CA PRO A 85 -7.17 2.49 4.24
C PRO A 85 -7.90 2.60 2.90
N ALA A 86 -7.66 3.66 2.12
CA ALA A 86 -8.29 3.83 0.81
C ALA A 86 -8.03 2.66 -0.13
N ILE A 87 -6.90 1.94 0.06
CA ILE A 87 -6.56 0.81 -0.81
C ILE A 87 -7.52 -0.38 -0.68
N LEU A 88 -8.31 -0.43 0.38
CA LEU A 88 -9.32 -1.47 0.53
C LEU A 88 -10.35 -1.44 -0.61
N ALA A 89 -10.65 -0.24 -1.13
CA ALA A 89 -11.64 -0.07 -2.19
C ALA A 89 -11.21 -0.68 -3.52
N ILE A 90 -9.90 -0.86 -3.74
CA ILE A 90 -9.38 -1.30 -5.04
C ILE A 90 -8.85 -2.74 -5.02
N TYR A 91 -8.91 -3.41 -3.90
CA TYR A 91 -8.28 -4.72 -3.71
C TYR A 91 -8.67 -5.75 -4.78
N ASN A 92 -9.94 -5.78 -5.19
CA ASN A 92 -10.47 -6.77 -6.12
C ASN A 92 -10.32 -6.37 -7.60
N LEU A 93 -9.72 -5.24 -7.91
CA LEU A 93 -9.49 -4.86 -9.29
C LEU A 93 -8.47 -5.79 -9.95
N PRO A 94 -8.58 -6.03 -11.26
CA PRO A 94 -7.79 -7.07 -11.93
C PRO A 94 -6.32 -6.70 -12.12
N VAL A 95 -5.51 -7.71 -12.44
CA VAL A 95 -4.15 -7.50 -12.95
C VAL A 95 -4.22 -6.57 -14.16
N GLY A 96 -3.29 -5.63 -14.24
CA GLY A 96 -3.28 -4.58 -15.25
C GLY A 96 -3.85 -3.25 -14.75
N THR A 97 -4.49 -3.24 -13.57
CA THR A 97 -4.94 -2.00 -12.94
C THR A 97 -3.74 -1.11 -12.63
N ASP A 98 -3.83 0.15 -12.98
CA ASP A 98 -2.79 1.16 -12.75
C ASP A 98 -3.47 2.47 -12.35
N LEU A 99 -3.25 2.88 -11.10
CA LEU A 99 -3.99 3.97 -10.48
C LEU A 99 -3.07 5.00 -9.86
N GLU A 100 -3.42 6.26 -10.06
CA GLU A 100 -2.84 7.38 -9.35
C GLU A 100 -3.76 7.75 -8.18
N PHE A 101 -3.17 7.95 -7.00
CA PHE A 101 -3.92 8.31 -5.80
C PHE A 101 -3.88 9.81 -5.59
N HIS A 102 -5.04 10.40 -5.33
CA HIS A 102 -5.20 11.82 -5.09
C HIS A 102 -5.86 12.09 -3.75
N ILE A 103 -5.38 13.15 -3.10
CA ILE A 103 -6.05 13.71 -1.93
C ILE A 103 -6.35 15.16 -2.28
N GLU A 104 -7.63 15.51 -2.32
CA GLU A 104 -8.06 16.85 -2.71
C GLU A 104 -9.22 17.28 -1.81
N ASN A 105 -9.06 18.40 -1.13
CA ASN A 105 -10.07 18.92 -0.20
C ASN A 105 -10.55 17.87 0.82
N GLY A 106 -9.61 17.08 1.35
CA GLY A 106 -9.90 16.02 2.29
C GLY A 106 -10.50 14.75 1.69
N LYS A 107 -10.74 14.73 0.39
CA LYS A 107 -11.24 13.54 -0.31
C LYS A 107 -10.09 12.74 -0.89
N ARG A 108 -10.15 11.43 -0.66
CA ARG A 108 -9.21 10.45 -1.20
C ARG A 108 -9.88 9.72 -2.35
N TYR A 109 -9.22 9.67 -3.50
CA TYR A 109 -9.75 8.97 -4.66
C TYR A 109 -8.63 8.49 -5.57
N PHE A 110 -8.97 7.52 -6.42
CA PHE A 110 -8.05 6.96 -7.39
C PHE A 110 -8.44 7.39 -8.80
N VAL A 111 -7.45 7.59 -9.64
CA VAL A 111 -7.64 7.90 -11.06
C VAL A 111 -6.93 6.83 -11.87
N ASP A 112 -7.65 6.20 -12.79
CA ASP A 112 -7.05 5.27 -13.73
C ASP A 112 -6.09 6.03 -14.65
N THR A 113 -4.81 5.59 -14.70
CA THR A 113 -3.77 6.32 -15.43
C THR A 113 -3.97 6.30 -16.95
N GLN A 114 -4.65 5.27 -17.46
CA GLN A 114 -4.88 5.13 -18.91
C GLN A 114 -6.11 5.90 -19.38
N SER A 115 -7.21 5.83 -18.63
CA SER A 115 -8.48 6.45 -19.04
C SER A 115 -8.72 7.82 -18.45
N GLY A 116 -8.02 8.17 -17.36
CA GLY A 116 -8.28 9.39 -16.61
C GLY A 116 -9.56 9.35 -15.78
N LYS A 117 -10.22 8.21 -15.69
CA LYS A 117 -11.47 8.06 -14.93
C LYS A 117 -11.20 7.93 -13.45
N VAL A 118 -12.05 8.58 -12.66
CA VAL A 118 -12.05 8.41 -11.21
C VAL A 118 -12.63 7.05 -10.85
N ILE A 119 -11.95 6.33 -9.96
CA ILE A 119 -12.35 5.02 -9.46
C ILE A 119 -12.42 5.11 -7.94
N GLY A 120 -13.60 4.98 -7.41
CA GLY A 120 -13.85 4.94 -5.97
C GLY A 120 -13.34 6.14 -5.19
#